data_1275df632132d8f392a8ca456c290cfb
#
_entry.id   1275df632132d8f392a8ca456c290cfb
#
_cell.length_a   1.000
_cell.length_b   1.000
_cell.length_c   1.000
_cell.angle_alpha   90.00
_cell.angle_beta   90.00
_cell.angle_gamma   90.00
#
_symmetry.space_group_name_H-M   'P 1'
#
loop_
_entity.id
_entity.type
_entity.pdbx_description
1 polymer ?
#
loop_
_entity_poly.entity_id
_entity_poly.type
_entity_poly.pdbx_seq_one_letter_code
_entity_poly.pdbx_strand_id
1 'polypeptide(L)'
;MPTHRLTAFAAAPPEAVFDLWIDLDRMHEWVRGVTKVTDLTGSVTQVGTRYVTWFGPMKSPTVVLEADRPRRFSTRFGSRILRGVNTTTFEPEGSGTRISEVMRTEGWVSEITSRLFSLGSYKGSYQGELNDFARLAEREADGG
;
A
#
# COMPACT_ATOMS: atom_id res chain seq x y z
N MET A 1 -0.92 -5.52 19.33
CA MET A 1 -0.16 -4.99 18.20
C MET A 1 -0.93 -3.84 17.56
N PRO A 2 -0.25 -2.73 17.26
CA PRO A 2 -0.95 -1.60 16.66
C PRO A 2 -1.55 -1.97 15.31
N THR A 3 -2.77 -1.54 15.12
CA THR A 3 -3.48 -1.73 13.86
C THR A 3 -3.92 -0.36 13.35
N HIS A 4 -3.55 -0.05 12.12
CA HIS A 4 -3.95 1.18 11.46
C HIS A 4 -5.01 0.85 10.44
N ARG A 5 -6.18 1.49 10.56
CA ARG A 5 -7.30 1.30 9.64
C ARG A 5 -7.54 2.59 8.89
N LEU A 6 -7.44 2.51 7.58
CA LEU A 6 -7.55 3.68 6.71
C LEU A 6 -8.61 3.40 5.65
N THR A 7 -9.26 4.45 5.17
CA THR A 7 -10.23 4.32 4.09
C THR A 7 -10.17 5.54 3.18
N ALA A 8 -10.44 5.33 1.89
CA ALA A 8 -10.57 6.39 0.92
C ALA A 8 -11.54 5.96 -0.18
N PHE A 9 -12.07 6.93 -0.89
CA PHE A 9 -12.93 6.68 -2.05
C PHE A 9 -12.23 7.18 -3.30
N ALA A 10 -12.25 6.37 -4.36
CA ALA A 10 -11.75 6.76 -5.68
C ALA A 10 -12.88 6.65 -6.69
N ALA A 11 -13.08 7.69 -7.49
CA ALA A 11 -14.08 7.70 -8.56
C ALA A 11 -13.53 6.96 -9.79
N ALA A 12 -13.26 5.68 -9.62
CA ALA A 12 -12.72 4.80 -10.65
C ALA A 12 -13.18 3.36 -10.36
N PRO A 13 -13.32 2.50 -11.38
CA PRO A 13 -13.80 1.12 -11.16
C PRO A 13 -12.75 0.29 -10.39
N PRO A 14 -13.19 -0.72 -9.61
CA PRO A 14 -12.29 -1.53 -8.80
C PRO A 14 -11.13 -2.16 -9.55
N GLU A 15 -11.35 -2.60 -10.77
CA GLU A 15 -10.28 -3.19 -11.60
C GLU A 15 -9.15 -2.19 -11.85
N ALA A 16 -9.50 -0.97 -12.20
CA ALA A 16 -8.51 0.08 -12.46
C ALA A 16 -7.77 0.46 -11.18
N VAL A 17 -8.50 0.55 -10.06
CA VAL A 17 -7.91 0.90 -8.76
C VAL A 17 -6.97 -0.20 -8.30
N PHE A 18 -7.39 -1.45 -8.39
CA PHE A 18 -6.55 -2.59 -8.02
C PHE A 18 -5.28 -2.64 -8.87
N ASP A 19 -5.41 -2.52 -10.18
CA ASP A 19 -4.27 -2.61 -11.09
C ASP A 19 -3.24 -1.50 -10.85
N LEU A 20 -3.69 -0.31 -10.49
CA LEU A 20 -2.78 0.78 -10.12
C LEU A 20 -2.09 0.49 -8.78
N TRP A 21 -2.82 -0.09 -7.81
CA TRP A 21 -2.26 -0.43 -6.49
C TRP A 21 -1.08 -1.38 -6.60
N ILE A 22 -1.17 -2.38 -7.49
CA ILE A 22 -0.13 -3.39 -7.66
C ILE A 22 0.92 -3.02 -8.71
N ASP A 23 0.81 -1.84 -9.31
CA ASP A 23 1.80 -1.38 -10.30
C ASP A 23 3.03 -0.84 -9.57
N LEU A 24 3.99 -1.72 -9.34
CA LEU A 24 5.18 -1.42 -8.53
C LEU A 24 6.04 -0.31 -9.15
N ASP A 25 6.06 -0.20 -10.47
CA ASP A 25 6.85 0.84 -11.15
C ASP A 25 6.31 2.24 -10.88
N ARG A 26 5.06 2.34 -10.48
CA ARG A 26 4.40 3.61 -10.18
C ARG A 26 4.23 3.87 -8.69
N MET A 27 4.72 2.97 -7.83
CA MET A 27 4.56 3.10 -6.39
C MET A 27 5.13 4.43 -5.87
N HIS A 28 6.23 4.90 -6.44
CA HIS A 28 6.87 6.16 -6.04
C HIS A 28 5.98 7.39 -6.26
N GLU A 29 4.91 7.27 -7.05
CA GLU A 29 4.01 8.39 -7.32
C GLU A 29 3.06 8.67 -6.17
N TRP A 30 2.86 7.71 -5.27
CA TRP A 30 1.94 7.89 -4.15
C TRP A 30 2.47 7.41 -2.79
N VAL A 31 3.46 6.53 -2.74
CA VAL A 31 4.08 6.12 -1.48
C VAL A 31 5.28 7.02 -1.20
N ARG A 32 5.20 7.75 -0.11
CA ARG A 32 6.23 8.74 0.25
C ARG A 32 7.53 8.06 0.62
N GLY A 33 8.62 8.56 0.06
CA GLY A 33 9.96 8.08 0.35
C GLY A 33 10.41 6.87 -0.48
N VAL A 34 9.52 6.25 -1.23
CA VAL A 34 9.91 5.15 -2.11
C VAL A 34 10.76 5.67 -3.27
N THR A 35 11.94 5.09 -3.45
CA THR A 35 12.85 5.47 -4.52
C THR A 35 12.88 4.46 -5.66
N LYS A 36 12.70 3.17 -5.35
CA LYS A 36 12.67 2.10 -6.35
C LYS A 36 12.12 0.82 -5.76
N VAL A 37 11.76 -0.11 -6.63
CA VAL A 37 11.41 -1.49 -6.28
C VAL A 37 12.33 -2.41 -7.08
N THR A 38 12.92 -3.41 -6.42
CA THR A 38 13.87 -4.33 -7.05
C THR A 38 13.57 -5.78 -6.66
N ASP A 39 14.29 -6.71 -7.28
CA ASP A 39 14.32 -8.13 -6.91
C ASP A 39 12.95 -8.81 -6.99
N LEU A 40 12.15 -8.41 -7.96
CA LEU A 40 10.85 -9.02 -8.21
C LEU A 40 11.04 -10.45 -8.72
N THR A 41 10.47 -11.43 -8.01
CA THR A 41 10.67 -12.85 -8.30
C THR A 41 9.60 -13.47 -9.21
N GLY A 42 8.55 -12.72 -9.53
CA GLY A 42 7.47 -13.22 -10.37
C GLY A 42 6.37 -12.17 -10.53
N SER A 43 5.18 -12.63 -10.91
CA SER A 43 4.04 -11.73 -11.02
C SER A 43 3.59 -11.28 -9.63
N VAL A 44 3.30 -10.00 -9.48
CA VAL A 44 2.78 -9.44 -8.22
C VAL A 44 1.37 -9.96 -7.91
N THR A 45 0.68 -10.54 -8.88
CA THR A 45 -0.63 -11.15 -8.66
C THR A 45 -0.54 -12.61 -8.19
N GLN A 46 0.66 -13.11 -7.98
CA GLN A 46 0.89 -14.49 -7.55
C GLN A 46 1.34 -14.51 -6.09
N VAL A 47 0.66 -15.29 -5.26
CA VAL A 47 1.03 -15.50 -3.86
C VAL A 47 2.44 -16.07 -3.77
N GLY A 48 3.24 -15.54 -2.85
CA GLY A 48 4.63 -15.95 -2.66
C GLY A 48 5.64 -15.13 -3.43
N THR A 49 5.21 -14.33 -4.38
CA THR A 49 6.11 -13.41 -5.09
C THR A 49 6.74 -12.44 -4.10
N ARG A 50 8.03 -12.19 -4.26
CA ARG A 50 8.80 -11.30 -3.40
C ARG A 50 9.35 -10.14 -4.19
N TYR A 51 9.53 -9.02 -3.50
CA TYR A 51 10.22 -7.86 -4.05
C TYR A 51 10.79 -7.02 -2.90
N VAL A 52 11.64 -6.08 -3.22
CA VAL A 52 12.23 -5.18 -2.22
C VAL A 52 11.83 -3.75 -2.56
N THR A 53 11.20 -3.09 -1.61
CA THR A 53 10.87 -1.66 -1.72
C THR A 53 11.96 -0.88 -1.02
N TRP A 54 12.49 0.14 -1.69
CA TRP A 54 13.57 0.97 -1.17
C TRP A 54 13.04 2.34 -0.75
N PHE A 55 13.37 2.72 0.48
CA PHE A 55 13.10 4.06 1.02
C PHE A 55 14.45 4.74 1.19
N GLY A 56 14.99 5.30 0.08
CA GLY A 56 16.38 5.74 0.05
C GLY A 56 17.32 4.54 0.24
N PRO A 57 18.19 4.55 1.26
CA PRO A 57 19.09 3.41 1.51
C PRO A 57 18.43 2.26 2.28
N MET A 58 17.23 2.47 2.81
CA MET A 58 16.56 1.46 3.62
C MET A 58 15.76 0.48 2.76
N LYS A 59 15.97 -0.81 2.96
CA LYS A 59 15.28 -1.89 2.25
C LYS A 59 14.10 -2.38 3.05
N SER A 60 12.99 -2.63 2.36
CA SER A 60 11.83 -3.29 2.94
C SER A 60 11.46 -4.51 2.10
N PRO A 61 11.99 -5.69 2.42
CA PRO A 61 11.60 -6.92 1.74
C PRO A 61 10.10 -7.18 1.93
N THR A 62 9.45 -7.60 0.86
CA THR A 62 8.00 -7.78 0.84
C THR A 62 7.65 -9.09 0.15
N VAL A 63 6.62 -9.77 0.65
CA VAL A 63 6.09 -10.99 0.05
C VAL A 63 4.58 -10.85 -0.10
N VAL A 64 4.06 -11.27 -1.25
CA VAL A 64 2.62 -11.27 -1.54
C VAL A 64 1.96 -12.43 -0.80
N LEU A 65 1.02 -12.12 0.08
CA LEU A 65 0.27 -13.11 0.85
C LEU A 65 -1.05 -13.46 0.21
N GLU A 66 -1.68 -12.49 -0.45
CA GLU A 66 -2.99 -12.68 -1.08
C GLU A 66 -3.13 -11.70 -2.25
N ALA A 67 -3.66 -12.19 -3.36
CA ALA A 67 -3.93 -11.35 -4.53
C ALA A 67 -5.22 -11.86 -5.20
N ASP A 68 -6.35 -11.28 -4.82
CA ASP A 68 -7.67 -11.60 -5.34
C ASP A 68 -8.21 -10.40 -6.11
N ARG A 69 -7.88 -10.34 -7.39
CA ARG A 69 -8.25 -9.22 -8.27
C ARG A 69 -9.75 -9.23 -8.56
N PRO A 70 -10.42 -8.13 -8.46
CA PRO A 70 -10.00 -6.78 -8.08
C PRO A 70 -10.34 -6.41 -6.64
N ARG A 71 -10.47 -7.40 -5.74
CA ARG A 71 -11.08 -7.21 -4.42
C ARG A 71 -10.11 -7.04 -3.28
N ARG A 72 -8.96 -7.74 -3.33
CA ARG A 72 -8.12 -7.81 -2.13
C ARG A 72 -6.66 -8.06 -2.48
N PHE A 73 -5.78 -7.36 -1.79
CA PHE A 73 -4.35 -7.55 -1.92
C PHE A 73 -3.70 -7.44 -0.55
N SER A 74 -2.86 -8.42 -0.21
CA SER A 74 -2.21 -8.44 1.09
C SER A 74 -0.73 -8.78 0.95
N THR A 75 0.10 -8.06 1.70
CA THR A 75 1.55 -8.28 1.71
C THR A 75 2.06 -8.31 3.13
N ARG A 76 3.16 -9.07 3.32
CA ARG A 76 3.99 -8.94 4.51
C ARG A 76 5.22 -8.16 4.12
N PHE A 77 5.47 -7.07 4.81
CA PHE A 77 6.61 -6.21 4.56
C PHE A 77 7.51 -6.16 5.79
N GLY A 78 8.79 -5.85 5.59
CA GLY A 78 9.64 -5.74 6.75
C GLY A 78 10.97 -5.08 6.50
N SER A 79 11.26 -4.04 7.27
CA SER A 79 12.57 -3.46 7.44
C SER A 79 13.01 -3.69 8.88
N ARG A 80 14.19 -3.18 9.24
CA ARG A 80 14.67 -3.27 10.62
C ARG A 80 13.78 -2.53 11.61
N ILE A 81 13.16 -1.44 11.15
CA ILE A 81 12.45 -0.53 12.04
C ILE A 81 10.94 -0.59 11.87
N LEU A 82 10.45 -1.18 10.77
CA LEU A 82 9.01 -1.28 10.54
C LEU A 82 8.71 -2.52 9.73
N ARG A 83 7.93 -3.42 10.32
CA ARG A 83 7.47 -4.63 9.64
C ARG A 83 6.04 -4.95 10.04
N GLY A 84 5.34 -5.66 9.19
CA GLY A 84 3.97 -6.01 9.44
C GLY A 84 3.26 -6.61 8.25
N VAL A 85 1.94 -6.64 8.33
CA VAL A 85 1.07 -7.12 7.26
C VAL A 85 0.14 -5.98 6.86
N ASN A 86 0.07 -5.74 5.56
CA ASN A 86 -0.82 -4.73 5.00
C ASN A 86 -1.86 -5.44 4.13
N THR A 87 -3.14 -5.23 4.43
CA THR A 87 -4.25 -5.81 3.68
C THR A 87 -5.14 -4.69 3.18
N THR A 88 -5.38 -4.70 1.87
CA THR A 88 -6.20 -3.67 1.22
C THR A 88 -7.36 -4.34 0.50
N THR A 89 -8.55 -3.82 0.70
CA THR A 89 -9.75 -4.27 0.02
C THR A 89 -10.29 -3.15 -0.87
N PHE A 90 -10.89 -3.54 -1.99
CA PHE A 90 -11.41 -2.62 -3.00
C PHE A 90 -12.86 -3.03 -3.26
N GLU A 91 -13.81 -2.26 -2.74
CA GLU A 91 -15.22 -2.58 -2.85
C GLU A 91 -15.95 -1.60 -3.76
N PRO A 92 -16.79 -2.10 -4.69
CA PRO A 92 -17.60 -1.19 -5.48
C PRO A 92 -18.48 -0.32 -4.59
N GLU A 93 -18.52 0.97 -4.86
CA GLU A 93 -19.37 1.92 -4.15
C GLU A 93 -19.88 2.94 -5.14
N GLY A 94 -21.16 2.85 -5.51
CA GLY A 94 -21.69 3.65 -6.58
C GLY A 94 -20.97 3.39 -7.89
N SER A 95 -20.46 4.44 -8.53
CA SER A 95 -19.66 4.32 -9.76
C SER A 95 -18.16 4.24 -9.49
N GLY A 96 -17.76 4.21 -8.22
CA GLY A 96 -16.35 4.17 -7.83
C GLY A 96 -16.00 3.01 -6.93
N THR A 97 -14.95 3.20 -6.14
CA THR A 97 -14.38 2.17 -5.29
C THR A 97 -14.11 2.72 -3.90
N ARG A 98 -14.56 2.00 -2.88
CA ARG A 98 -14.13 2.22 -1.49
C ARG A 98 -12.88 1.40 -1.24
N ILE A 99 -11.80 2.08 -0.89
CA ILE A 99 -10.52 1.46 -0.58
C ILE A 99 -10.41 1.40 0.94
N SER A 100 -10.18 0.20 1.49
CA SER A 100 -9.98 0.03 2.92
C SER A 100 -8.64 -0.66 3.15
N GLU A 101 -7.78 -0.01 3.92
CA GLU A 101 -6.44 -0.51 4.19
C GLU A 101 -6.30 -0.80 5.68
N VAL A 102 -5.82 -2.00 6.01
CA VAL A 102 -5.52 -2.39 7.38
C VAL A 102 -4.05 -2.75 7.45
N MET A 103 -3.28 -1.96 8.19
CA MET A 103 -1.87 -2.23 8.42
C MET A 103 -1.68 -2.64 9.86
N ARG A 104 -1.12 -3.85 10.04
CA ARG A 104 -0.84 -4.40 11.37
C ARG A 104 0.67 -4.52 11.52
N THR A 105 1.25 -3.75 12.43
CA THR A 105 2.70 -3.78 12.67
C THR A 105 3.07 -4.87 13.66
N GLU A 106 4.29 -5.39 13.54
CA GLU A 106 4.81 -6.49 14.36
C GLU A 106 6.09 -6.07 15.08
N GLY A 107 6.23 -6.48 16.36
CA GLY A 107 7.40 -6.22 17.17
C GLY A 107 7.41 -4.84 17.80
N TRP A 108 8.15 -4.69 18.91
CA TRP A 108 8.15 -3.46 19.68
C TRP A 108 8.81 -2.28 18.95
N VAL A 109 9.83 -2.55 18.14
CA VAL A 109 10.49 -1.49 17.35
C VAL A 109 9.50 -0.94 16.33
N SER A 110 8.78 -1.83 15.66
CA SER A 110 7.76 -1.43 14.69
C SER A 110 6.62 -0.64 15.34
N GLU A 111 6.26 -1.00 16.58
CA GLU A 111 5.24 -0.28 17.31
C GLU A 111 5.66 1.16 17.58
N ILE A 112 6.90 1.36 18.03
CA ILE A 112 7.42 2.71 18.30
C ILE A 112 7.49 3.51 17.00
N THR A 113 8.04 2.93 15.96
CA THR A 113 8.18 3.58 14.65
C THR A 113 6.81 3.97 14.09
N SER A 114 5.85 3.06 14.16
CA SER A 114 4.50 3.31 13.68
C SER A 114 3.82 4.45 14.43
N ARG A 115 4.01 4.51 15.75
CA ARG A 115 3.46 5.61 16.55
C ARG A 115 4.07 6.95 16.17
N LEU A 116 5.37 6.98 15.91
CA LEU A 116 6.05 8.20 15.49
C LEU A 116 5.54 8.68 14.14
N PHE A 117 5.29 7.75 13.20
CA PHE A 117 4.74 8.09 11.90
C PHE A 117 3.30 8.59 11.97
N SER A 118 2.56 8.19 13.01
CA SER A 118 1.17 8.61 13.19
C SER A 118 1.04 9.93 13.96
N LEU A 119 2.15 10.45 14.51
CA LEU A 119 2.15 11.65 15.38
C LEU A 119 3.02 12.75 14.77
N GLY A 120 2.91 13.93 15.32
CA GLY A 120 3.75 15.06 14.94
C GLY A 120 3.64 15.40 13.48
N SER A 121 4.79 15.64 12.83
CA SER A 121 4.84 15.99 11.41
C SER A 121 4.45 14.83 10.49
N TYR A 122 4.43 13.61 11.01
CA TYR A 122 4.01 12.43 10.26
C TYR A 122 2.54 12.09 10.45
N LYS A 123 1.83 12.88 11.26
CA LYS A 123 0.41 12.67 11.50
C LYS A 123 -0.36 12.68 10.18
N GLY A 124 -1.17 11.64 9.97
CA GLY A 124 -1.94 11.52 8.75
C GLY A 124 -1.13 11.08 7.54
N SER A 125 0.15 10.75 7.71
CA SER A 125 1.02 10.33 6.63
C SER A 125 0.46 9.14 5.86
N TYR A 126 0.01 8.10 6.55
CA TYR A 126 -0.58 6.93 5.91
C TYR A 126 -1.91 7.28 5.22
N GLN A 127 -2.74 8.05 5.89
CA GLN A 127 -4.00 8.51 5.30
C GLN A 127 -3.74 9.44 4.11
N GLY A 128 -2.74 10.30 4.21
CA GLY A 128 -2.33 11.18 3.13
C GLY A 128 -1.89 10.40 1.89
N GLU A 129 -1.11 9.36 2.07
CA GLU A 129 -0.70 8.49 0.96
C GLU A 129 -1.90 7.82 0.29
N LEU A 130 -2.82 7.30 1.09
CA LEU A 130 -4.03 6.66 0.56
C LEU A 130 -4.90 7.65 -0.21
N ASN A 131 -5.03 8.87 0.31
CA ASN A 131 -5.77 9.94 -0.37
C ASN A 131 -5.09 10.31 -1.70
N ASP A 132 -3.77 10.40 -1.71
CA ASP A 132 -3.00 10.68 -2.92
C ASP A 132 -3.19 9.57 -3.95
N PHE A 133 -3.19 8.33 -3.50
CA PHE A 133 -3.46 7.18 -4.37
C PHE A 133 -4.86 7.27 -5.00
N ALA A 134 -5.87 7.58 -4.19
CA ALA A 134 -7.23 7.68 -4.68
C ALA A 134 -7.35 8.76 -5.77
N ARG A 135 -6.69 9.89 -5.57
CA ARG A 135 -6.68 10.97 -6.58
C ARG A 135 -5.94 10.54 -7.85
N LEU A 136 -4.85 9.81 -7.70
CA LEU A 136 -4.10 9.30 -8.85
C LEU A 136 -4.97 8.33 -9.66
N ALA A 137 -5.68 7.43 -8.98
CA ALA A 137 -6.58 6.47 -9.64
C ALA A 137 -7.68 7.18 -10.43
N GLU A 138 -8.25 8.25 -9.85
CA GLU A 138 -9.27 9.05 -10.52
C GLU A 138 -8.73 9.71 -11.79
N ARG A 139 -7.53 10.30 -11.71
CA ARG A 139 -6.90 10.95 -12.86
C ARG A 139 -6.62 9.94 -13.98
N GLU A 140 -6.15 8.75 -13.62
CA GLU A 140 -5.87 7.70 -14.60
C GLU A 140 -7.16 7.24 -15.30
N ALA A 141 -8.24 7.09 -14.56
CA ALA A 141 -9.52 6.68 -15.13
C ALA A 141 -10.09 7.74 -16.06
N ASP A 142 -9.95 9.02 -15.70
CA ASP A 142 -10.46 10.14 -16.51
C ASP A 142 -9.60 10.39 -17.75
N GLY A 143 -8.29 10.18 -17.64
CA GLY A 143 -7.36 10.41 -18.73
C GLY A 143 -7.22 9.24 -19.70
N GLY A 144 -7.70 8.10 -19.28
CA GLY A 144 -7.64 6.88 -20.06
C GLY A 144 -8.93 6.60 -20.79
#